data_ed6bd4e6cbe88aa8f0767babc10dbf1d
#
_entry.id   ed6bd4e6cbe88aa8f0767babc10dbf1d
#
_cell.length_a   1.000
_cell.length_b   1.000
_cell.length_c   1.000
_cell.angle_alpha   90.00
_cell.angle_beta   90.00
_cell.angle_gamma   90.00
#
_symmetry.space_group_name_H-M   'P 1'
#
loop_
_entity.id
_entity.type
_entity.pdbx_description
1 polymer ?
#
loop_
_entity_poly.entity_id
_entity_poly.type
_entity_poly.pdbx_seq_one_letter_code
_entity_poly.pdbx_strand_id
1 'polypeptide(L)'
;MKLKNFLISSMLILSLVLFIGCASNGSSKTSNVPDATKGEPQWWLNMKGPAYQVLVYSFADSDGDGYGDFQGLISKLDYLNDGNPETTTDLGVELLWLSPIHPAASYHGYDVKDYMAVNPQYGTMADFEQLILECANRNIKVILDLVFNHSSISHPWFEAMLADPASKYNNYYIHKDPSINYGTGGMGVFHPAYGEKKIEYFGAFSPTMPDLNCANPAVKKEFVKIMKFWLEKGVAGFRFDAAKHIFDQNELPNGTANMALNKDFWVEMRNAARKIKPNVFFIGEVLNKSIPSIGPYAPGFDSLWDFATEDILAGSVGSGSTASLLKTLKRNVDGLTKYDDFVPSYLLSNHDMDRSISVILNKCGVNTTDGLAITPEDPIETVQAKKLALTRAKTAASLCHTLPGLPWVYYGEELGITGIRYANNDISRRDSMIWTKDRKLSPKWQNKNQMVNGQNKNTLSVEEQEADPNSLLNHYRNLSALRASSEAIRKGKYKASTWPGYGGASMMAFFRELEKADGSKETVFVVHSTSDIQETRAVPANVTATLLWSSVPGKTASDEKLTSIVLEPGESAVFNVVE
;
A
#
# COMPACT_ATOMS: atom_id res chain seq x y z
N MET A 1 -68.55 -24.92 42.68
CA MET A 1 -68.33 -24.14 43.90
C MET A 1 -67.10 -23.21 43.66
N LYS A 2 -67.37 -21.87 43.62
CA LYS A 2 -66.50 -20.70 43.73
C LYS A 2 -65.27 -20.63 42.78
N LEU A 3 -65.32 -19.91 41.65
CA LEU A 3 -65.00 -18.47 41.39
C LEU A 3 -63.77 -17.93 42.12
N LYS A 4 -62.75 -17.53 41.32
CA LYS A 4 -62.12 -16.20 41.49
C LYS A 4 -61.44 -15.75 40.18
N ASN A 5 -61.89 -14.59 39.72
CA ASN A 5 -61.43 -13.79 38.60
C ASN A 5 -60.03 -13.26 38.85
N PHE A 6 -59.24 -13.10 37.76
CA PHE A 6 -58.19 -12.06 37.70
C PHE A 6 -58.28 -11.35 36.34
N LEU A 7 -58.62 -10.08 36.39
CA LEU A 7 -58.63 -9.12 35.31
C LEU A 7 -57.16 -8.77 34.94
N ILE A 8 -56.84 -8.83 33.67
CA ILE A 8 -55.68 -8.18 33.10
C ILE A 8 -56.17 -7.10 32.15
N SER A 9 -55.87 -5.86 32.55
CA SER A 9 -56.18 -4.63 31.85
C SER A 9 -55.25 -4.45 30.63
N SER A 10 -55.82 -4.43 29.46
CA SER A 10 -55.11 -4.11 28.22
C SER A 10 -55.10 -2.58 28.02
N MET A 11 -53.96 -1.99 28.07
CA MET A 11 -53.77 -0.57 27.72
C MET A 11 -53.42 -0.46 26.23
N LEU A 12 -54.39 -0.07 25.42
CA LEU A 12 -54.18 0.39 24.04
C LEU A 12 -53.59 1.79 24.09
N ILE A 13 -52.35 1.94 23.56
CA ILE A 13 -51.76 3.24 23.25
C ILE A 13 -52.02 3.51 21.78
N LEU A 14 -52.89 4.46 21.51
CA LEU A 14 -53.21 4.99 20.19
C LEU A 14 -52.16 6.06 19.83
N SER A 15 -51.21 5.76 18.99
CA SER A 15 -50.24 6.75 18.48
C SER A 15 -50.84 7.50 17.28
N LEU A 16 -51.14 8.74 17.53
CA LEU A 16 -51.58 9.74 16.56
C LEU A 16 -50.36 10.18 15.69
N VAL A 17 -50.32 9.79 14.42
CA VAL A 17 -49.32 10.29 13.48
C VAL A 17 -49.77 11.62 12.93
N LEU A 18 -49.17 12.69 13.39
CA LEU A 18 -49.27 14.03 12.79
C LEU A 18 -48.33 14.13 11.60
N PHE A 19 -48.88 14.19 10.40
CA PHE A 19 -48.17 14.62 9.20
C PHE A 19 -47.96 16.15 9.27
N ILE A 20 -46.76 16.57 9.63
CA ILE A 20 -46.30 17.95 9.40
C ILE A 20 -45.48 17.92 8.12
N GLY A 21 -46.01 18.52 7.05
CA GLY A 21 -45.27 18.78 5.84
C GLY A 21 -44.19 19.84 6.12
N CYS A 22 -42.93 19.45 6.09
CA CYS A 22 -41.82 20.43 6.07
C CYS A 22 -41.33 20.62 4.65
N ALA A 23 -41.38 21.85 4.21
CA ALA A 23 -40.72 22.35 3.00
C ALA A 23 -39.21 22.01 3.08
N SER A 24 -38.67 21.43 2.00
CA SER A 24 -37.26 21.12 1.87
C SER A 24 -36.44 22.39 1.69
N ASN A 25 -35.90 22.89 2.79
CA ASN A 25 -34.70 23.71 2.73
C ASN A 25 -33.50 22.75 2.64
N GLY A 26 -32.76 22.81 1.52
CA GLY A 26 -31.57 22.01 1.31
C GLY A 26 -30.46 22.37 2.28
N SER A 27 -30.46 21.75 3.47
CA SER A 27 -29.27 21.66 4.31
C SER A 27 -28.46 20.46 3.85
N SER A 28 -27.23 20.71 3.42
CA SER A 28 -26.25 19.66 3.24
C SER A 28 -26.21 18.81 4.50
N LYS A 29 -26.65 17.54 4.44
CA LYS A 29 -26.39 16.58 5.49
C LYS A 29 -24.88 16.41 5.54
N THR A 30 -24.22 17.01 6.53
CA THR A 30 -22.87 16.61 6.92
C THR A 30 -22.92 15.12 7.23
N SER A 31 -22.13 14.32 6.52
CA SER A 31 -22.00 12.90 6.79
C SER A 31 -21.57 12.72 8.24
N ASN A 32 -22.27 11.88 9.02
CA ASN A 32 -21.90 11.54 10.39
C ASN A 32 -20.68 10.60 10.45
N VAL A 33 -19.93 10.44 9.36
CA VAL A 33 -18.75 9.58 9.32
C VAL A 33 -17.60 10.31 10.01
N PRO A 34 -16.99 9.72 11.07
CA PRO A 34 -15.86 10.33 11.75
C PRO A 34 -14.70 10.57 10.80
N ASP A 35 -14.09 11.75 10.86
CA ASP A 35 -12.85 12.00 10.15
C ASP A 35 -11.69 11.32 10.90
N ALA A 36 -11.18 10.22 10.35
CA ALA A 36 -10.04 9.48 10.91
C ALA A 36 -8.75 10.31 11.00
N THR A 37 -8.65 11.42 10.23
CA THR A 37 -7.53 12.35 10.31
C THR A 37 -7.65 13.34 11.46
N LYS A 38 -8.83 13.41 12.11
CA LYS A 38 -9.14 14.35 13.21
C LYS A 38 -8.83 15.82 12.86
N GLY A 39 -8.82 16.16 11.57
CA GLY A 39 -8.44 17.48 11.08
C GLY A 39 -6.95 17.80 11.22
N GLU A 40 -6.09 16.86 11.60
CA GLU A 40 -4.66 17.05 11.73
C GLU A 40 -4.05 17.39 10.36
N PRO A 41 -3.38 18.54 10.22
CA PRO A 41 -2.67 18.85 9.00
C PRO A 41 -1.49 17.89 8.83
N GLN A 42 -1.25 17.40 7.60
CA GLN A 42 -0.10 16.54 7.31
C GLN A 42 0.04 15.33 8.24
N TRP A 43 -1.10 14.72 8.62
CA TRP A 43 -1.15 13.56 9.52
C TRP A 43 -0.22 12.42 9.08
N TRP A 44 0.08 12.32 7.78
CA TRP A 44 0.99 11.30 7.24
C TRP A 44 2.44 11.43 7.71
N LEU A 45 2.87 12.62 8.15
CA LEU A 45 4.19 12.84 8.74
C LEU A 45 4.28 12.34 10.20
N ASN A 46 3.11 12.11 10.84
CA ASN A 46 3.02 11.71 12.24
C ASN A 46 2.65 10.25 12.45
N MET A 47 2.46 9.49 11.38
CA MET A 47 2.11 8.06 11.46
C MET A 47 3.14 7.27 12.25
N LYS A 48 2.66 6.44 13.16
CA LYS A 48 3.47 5.54 13.99
C LYS A 48 3.65 4.17 13.34
N GLY A 49 2.57 3.66 12.77
CA GLY A 49 2.51 2.36 12.12
C GLY A 49 2.80 2.39 10.62
N PRO A 50 2.81 1.22 9.99
CA PRO A 50 2.94 1.08 8.54
C PRO A 50 1.65 1.44 7.80
N ALA A 51 1.79 1.65 6.49
CA ALA A 51 0.68 1.58 5.55
C ALA A 51 0.51 0.15 5.03
N TYR A 52 -0.71 -0.22 4.67
CA TYR A 52 -1.05 -1.58 4.24
C TYR A 52 -1.91 -1.54 2.97
N GLN A 53 -1.53 -2.32 1.97
CA GLN A 53 -2.29 -2.45 0.72
C GLN A 53 -3.16 -3.69 0.75
N VAL A 54 -4.45 -3.53 0.43
CA VAL A 54 -5.42 -4.62 0.31
C VAL A 54 -6.03 -4.65 -1.09
N LEU A 55 -6.04 -5.82 -1.69
CA LEU A 55 -6.98 -6.17 -2.75
C LEU A 55 -8.18 -6.85 -2.06
N VAL A 56 -9.31 -6.15 -1.95
CA VAL A 56 -10.52 -6.63 -1.24
C VAL A 56 -10.90 -8.03 -1.69
N TYR A 57 -10.88 -8.24 -2.99
CA TYR A 57 -11.17 -9.49 -3.69
C TYR A 57 -10.42 -10.73 -3.17
N SER A 58 -9.21 -10.51 -2.63
CA SER A 58 -8.31 -11.58 -2.16
C SER A 58 -8.12 -11.59 -0.65
N PHE A 59 -8.77 -10.72 0.12
CA PHE A 59 -8.43 -10.53 1.52
C PHE A 59 -9.23 -11.45 2.45
N ALA A 60 -10.55 -11.29 2.55
CA ALA A 60 -11.39 -12.14 3.40
C ALA A 60 -12.79 -12.26 2.81
N ASP A 61 -13.28 -13.49 2.73
CA ASP A 61 -14.60 -13.89 2.21
C ASP A 61 -15.54 -14.13 3.39
N SER A 62 -16.54 -13.26 3.58
CA SER A 62 -17.45 -13.35 4.72
C SER A 62 -18.70 -14.16 4.46
N ASP A 63 -19.15 -14.25 3.21
CA ASP A 63 -20.43 -14.88 2.82
C ASP A 63 -20.26 -16.25 2.13
N GLY A 64 -19.01 -16.62 1.80
CA GLY A 64 -18.67 -17.93 1.23
C GLY A 64 -18.85 -18.03 -0.27
N ASP A 65 -19.02 -16.91 -0.98
CA ASP A 65 -19.16 -16.89 -2.44
C ASP A 65 -17.83 -17.13 -3.19
N GLY A 66 -16.72 -17.08 -2.47
CA GLY A 66 -15.37 -17.29 -2.98
C GLY A 66 -14.59 -16.02 -3.22
N TYR A 67 -15.18 -14.85 -3.00
CA TYR A 67 -14.54 -13.55 -3.18
C TYR A 67 -14.45 -12.80 -1.85
N GLY A 68 -13.41 -12.02 -1.68
CA GLY A 68 -13.32 -11.14 -0.54
C GLY A 68 -14.27 -9.94 -0.67
N ASP A 69 -14.76 -9.47 0.48
CA ASP A 69 -15.78 -8.44 0.57
C ASP A 69 -15.52 -7.45 1.73
N PHE A 70 -16.31 -6.36 1.81
CA PHE A 70 -16.13 -5.35 2.85
C PHE A 70 -16.43 -5.89 4.26
N GLN A 71 -17.39 -6.78 4.44
CA GLN A 71 -17.70 -7.37 5.73
C GLN A 71 -16.58 -8.32 6.18
N GLY A 72 -15.99 -9.06 5.24
CA GLY A 72 -14.79 -9.86 5.48
C GLY A 72 -13.61 -8.99 5.93
N LEU A 73 -13.36 -7.87 5.24
CA LEU A 73 -12.33 -6.93 5.64
C LEU A 73 -12.61 -6.33 7.03
N ILE A 74 -13.84 -5.91 7.32
CA ILE A 74 -14.26 -5.42 8.64
C ILE A 74 -13.96 -6.45 9.72
N SER A 75 -14.26 -7.74 9.48
CA SER A 75 -14.02 -8.83 10.42
C SER A 75 -12.53 -9.03 10.77
N LYS A 76 -11.63 -8.45 9.99
CA LYS A 76 -10.16 -8.58 10.12
C LYS A 76 -9.45 -7.27 10.48
N LEU A 77 -10.18 -6.22 10.80
CA LEU A 77 -9.55 -4.94 11.17
C LEU A 77 -8.71 -5.04 12.44
N ASP A 78 -9.10 -5.86 13.42
CA ASP A 78 -8.31 -6.05 14.65
C ASP A 78 -6.95 -6.74 14.38
N TYR A 79 -6.81 -7.49 13.30
CA TYR A 79 -5.53 -8.01 12.83
C TYR A 79 -4.63 -6.89 12.30
N LEU A 80 -5.21 -5.90 11.63
CA LEU A 80 -4.49 -4.74 11.09
C LEU A 80 -4.15 -3.73 12.20
N ASN A 81 -5.14 -3.38 13.02
CA ASN A 81 -5.01 -2.49 14.17
C ASN A 81 -6.27 -2.64 15.05
N ASP A 82 -6.12 -3.00 16.30
CA ASP A 82 -7.23 -3.17 17.23
C ASP A 82 -7.69 -1.86 17.89
N GLY A 83 -7.00 -0.75 17.58
CA GLY A 83 -7.29 0.57 18.14
C GLY A 83 -6.71 0.80 19.53
N ASN A 84 -6.05 -0.18 20.14
CA ASN A 84 -5.42 -0.09 21.44
C ASN A 84 -3.89 0.04 21.31
N PRO A 85 -3.30 1.21 21.59
CA PRO A 85 -1.86 1.41 21.41
C PRO A 85 -0.97 0.63 22.40
N GLU A 86 -1.57 -0.01 23.41
CA GLU A 86 -0.85 -0.82 24.41
C GLU A 86 -0.68 -2.28 23.98
N THR A 87 -1.38 -2.72 22.93
CA THR A 87 -1.24 -4.06 22.40
C THR A 87 -0.13 -4.13 21.33
N THR A 88 0.39 -5.31 21.11
CA THR A 88 1.36 -5.62 20.03
C THR A 88 0.94 -6.87 19.27
N THR A 89 -0.35 -7.22 19.36
CA THR A 89 -0.94 -8.41 18.75
C THR A 89 -1.49 -8.16 17.35
N ASP A 90 -1.53 -6.89 16.94
CA ASP A 90 -1.88 -6.43 15.60
C ASP A 90 -0.65 -5.99 14.78
N LEU A 91 -0.87 -5.54 13.55
CA LEU A 91 0.18 -5.00 12.69
C LEU A 91 0.42 -3.50 12.88
N GLY A 92 -0.33 -2.81 13.73
CA GLY A 92 -0.24 -1.38 13.98
C GLY A 92 -0.53 -0.52 12.75
N VAL A 93 -1.30 -1.00 11.78
CA VAL A 93 -1.61 -0.29 10.53
C VAL A 93 -2.37 1.00 10.81
N GLU A 94 -1.89 2.12 10.29
CA GLU A 94 -2.59 3.42 10.41
C GLU A 94 -3.08 3.98 9.07
N LEU A 95 -2.68 3.37 7.95
CA LEU A 95 -3.12 3.75 6.60
C LEU A 95 -3.45 2.50 5.79
N LEU A 96 -4.67 2.42 5.29
CA LEU A 96 -5.17 1.32 4.48
C LEU A 96 -5.41 1.80 3.05
N TRP A 97 -4.68 1.26 2.09
CA TRP A 97 -4.94 1.47 0.67
C TRP A 97 -5.79 0.32 0.14
N LEU A 98 -6.99 0.64 -0.30
CA LEU A 98 -7.83 -0.26 -1.05
C LEU A 98 -7.50 -0.14 -2.54
N SER A 99 -6.99 -1.23 -3.15
CA SER A 99 -6.93 -1.36 -4.61
C SER A 99 -8.34 -1.14 -5.20
N PRO A 100 -8.52 -0.88 -6.51
CA PRO A 100 -9.77 -0.33 -7.02
C PRO A 100 -11.02 -1.05 -6.53
N ILE A 101 -11.96 -0.29 -5.96
CA ILE A 101 -13.22 -0.82 -5.39
C ILE A 101 -14.44 -0.54 -6.27
N HIS A 102 -14.23 0.08 -7.42
CA HIS A 102 -15.29 0.52 -8.32
C HIS A 102 -15.81 -0.65 -9.18
N PRO A 103 -17.05 -0.58 -9.69
CA PRO A 103 -17.51 -1.48 -10.74
C PRO A 103 -16.54 -1.46 -11.92
N ALA A 104 -16.11 -2.64 -12.34
CA ALA A 104 -15.12 -2.83 -13.40
C ALA A 104 -15.50 -3.99 -14.31
N ALA A 105 -14.80 -4.17 -15.43
CA ALA A 105 -15.01 -5.32 -16.30
C ALA A 105 -14.08 -6.49 -15.92
N SER A 106 -12.97 -6.19 -15.25
CA SER A 106 -11.97 -7.17 -14.82
C SER A 106 -11.93 -7.31 -13.30
N TYR A 107 -11.35 -8.42 -12.82
CA TYR A 107 -11.16 -8.69 -11.40
C TYR A 107 -10.22 -7.68 -10.71
N HIS A 108 -9.30 -7.06 -11.45
CA HIS A 108 -8.33 -6.13 -10.88
C HIS A 108 -8.89 -4.72 -10.65
N GLY A 109 -10.01 -4.38 -11.31
CA GLY A 109 -10.73 -3.14 -11.04
C GLY A 109 -10.19 -1.88 -11.75
N TYR A 110 -9.07 -1.96 -12.50
CA TYR A 110 -8.48 -0.78 -13.15
C TYR A 110 -9.25 -0.31 -14.38
N ASP A 111 -10.08 -1.13 -14.98
CA ASP A 111 -11.00 -0.77 -16.08
C ASP A 111 -12.36 -0.31 -15.55
N VAL A 112 -12.37 0.88 -14.94
CA VAL A 112 -13.51 1.43 -14.19
C VAL A 112 -14.72 1.72 -15.06
N LYS A 113 -15.91 1.26 -14.62
CA LYS A 113 -17.22 1.52 -15.26
C LYS A 113 -18.00 2.63 -14.57
N ASP A 114 -17.81 2.83 -13.28
CA ASP A 114 -18.44 3.92 -12.50
C ASP A 114 -17.54 4.31 -11.35
N TYR A 115 -17.01 5.54 -11.38
CA TYR A 115 -16.10 6.06 -10.37
C TYR A 115 -16.77 6.44 -9.03
N MET A 116 -18.10 6.47 -8.96
CA MET A 116 -18.83 6.89 -7.76
C MET A 116 -19.70 5.77 -7.17
N ALA A 117 -19.45 4.53 -7.57
CA ALA A 117 -20.08 3.35 -7.01
C ALA A 117 -19.03 2.38 -6.47
N VAL A 118 -19.46 1.46 -5.59
CA VAL A 118 -18.67 0.31 -5.16
C VAL A 118 -19.00 -0.90 -6.02
N ASN A 119 -18.04 -1.78 -6.24
CA ASN A 119 -18.24 -3.04 -6.92
C ASN A 119 -19.26 -3.89 -6.13
N PRO A 120 -20.40 -4.30 -6.73
CA PRO A 120 -21.43 -5.09 -6.05
C PRO A 120 -20.91 -6.40 -5.44
N GLN A 121 -19.81 -6.95 -5.97
CA GLN A 121 -19.15 -8.14 -5.44
C GLN A 121 -18.47 -7.90 -4.09
N TYR A 122 -18.13 -6.65 -3.76
CA TYR A 122 -17.54 -6.29 -2.47
C TYR A 122 -18.59 -5.88 -1.42
N GLY A 123 -19.83 -5.74 -1.82
CA GLY A 123 -20.93 -5.29 -0.98
C GLY A 123 -21.61 -4.03 -1.48
N THR A 124 -22.32 -3.36 -0.60
CA THR A 124 -23.07 -2.13 -0.87
C THR A 124 -22.28 -0.88 -0.47
N MET A 125 -22.78 0.30 -0.85
CA MET A 125 -22.25 1.57 -0.36
C MET A 125 -22.38 1.70 1.17
N ALA A 126 -23.40 1.10 1.79
CA ALA A 126 -23.56 1.08 3.24
C ALA A 126 -22.49 0.23 3.92
N ASP A 127 -22.09 -0.91 3.33
CA ASP A 127 -20.99 -1.74 3.82
C ASP A 127 -19.66 -0.99 3.73
N PHE A 128 -19.44 -0.24 2.65
CA PHE A 128 -18.27 0.63 2.53
C PHE A 128 -18.25 1.74 3.59
N GLU A 129 -19.38 2.43 3.82
CA GLU A 129 -19.48 3.46 4.85
C GLU A 129 -19.27 2.87 6.26
N GLN A 130 -19.73 1.65 6.51
CA GLN A 130 -19.42 0.91 7.73
C GLN A 130 -17.92 0.61 7.85
N LEU A 131 -17.26 0.16 6.78
CA LEU A 131 -15.82 -0.06 6.77
C LEU A 131 -15.05 1.22 7.14
N ILE A 132 -15.41 2.37 6.56
CA ILE A 132 -14.79 3.66 6.88
C ILE A 132 -14.97 3.99 8.36
N LEU A 133 -16.16 3.80 8.92
CA LEU A 133 -16.44 4.01 10.34
C LEU A 133 -15.59 3.11 11.24
N GLU A 134 -15.54 1.81 10.94
CA GLU A 134 -14.78 0.84 11.74
C GLU A 134 -13.26 1.07 11.65
N CYS A 135 -12.76 1.51 10.49
CA CYS A 135 -11.38 1.94 10.33
C CYS A 135 -11.10 3.20 11.17
N ALA A 136 -11.98 4.19 11.13
CA ALA A 136 -11.81 5.44 11.91
C ALA A 136 -11.80 5.18 13.43
N ASN A 137 -12.63 4.25 13.93
CA ASN A 137 -12.66 3.84 15.33
C ASN A 137 -11.31 3.23 15.78
N ARG A 138 -10.55 2.65 14.87
CA ARG A 138 -9.23 2.04 15.10
C ARG A 138 -8.06 2.93 14.69
N ASN A 139 -8.30 4.22 14.44
CA ASN A 139 -7.30 5.17 13.94
C ASN A 139 -6.69 4.79 12.56
N ILE A 140 -7.35 3.95 11.78
CA ILE A 140 -6.94 3.60 10.42
C ILE A 140 -7.53 4.62 9.44
N LYS A 141 -6.68 5.31 8.68
CA LYS A 141 -7.06 6.18 7.57
C LYS A 141 -7.20 5.32 6.31
N VAL A 142 -8.25 5.54 5.52
CA VAL A 142 -8.47 4.79 4.29
C VAL A 142 -8.19 5.68 3.08
N ILE A 143 -7.41 5.18 2.13
CA ILE A 143 -7.25 5.81 0.82
C ILE A 143 -7.74 4.87 -0.28
N LEU A 144 -8.30 5.47 -1.33
CA LEU A 144 -8.78 4.73 -2.48
C LEU A 144 -7.84 4.85 -3.67
N ASP A 145 -7.80 3.81 -4.48
CA ASP A 145 -7.16 3.82 -5.78
C ASP A 145 -8.04 4.55 -6.79
N LEU A 146 -7.54 5.62 -7.41
CA LEU A 146 -8.24 6.34 -8.46
C LEU A 146 -7.48 6.24 -9.79
N VAL A 147 -8.18 5.75 -10.80
CA VAL A 147 -7.67 5.54 -12.15
C VAL A 147 -8.11 6.72 -13.02
N PHE A 148 -7.29 7.78 -13.09
CA PHE A 148 -7.62 8.99 -13.86
C PHE A 148 -7.01 9.01 -15.26
N ASN A 149 -6.12 8.07 -15.58
CA ASN A 149 -5.56 7.95 -16.91
C ASN A 149 -6.59 7.44 -17.93
N HIS A 150 -7.37 6.44 -17.59
CA HIS A 150 -8.29 5.74 -18.49
C HIS A 150 -9.57 5.31 -17.81
N SER A 151 -10.57 4.90 -18.59
CA SER A 151 -11.76 4.20 -18.10
C SER A 151 -11.95 2.86 -18.82
N SER A 152 -12.98 2.09 -18.45
CA SER A 152 -13.41 0.95 -19.27
C SER A 152 -14.05 1.40 -20.58
N ILE A 153 -13.93 0.58 -21.63
CA ILE A 153 -14.78 0.73 -22.83
C ILE A 153 -16.28 0.59 -22.51
N SER A 154 -16.64 -0.03 -21.38
CA SER A 154 -18.01 -0.14 -20.87
C SER A 154 -18.37 0.98 -19.89
N HIS A 155 -17.58 2.05 -19.83
CA HIS A 155 -17.93 3.25 -19.07
C HIS A 155 -19.01 4.04 -19.83
N PRO A 156 -20.09 4.56 -19.19
CA PRO A 156 -21.15 5.29 -19.86
C PRO A 156 -20.67 6.49 -20.70
N TRP A 157 -19.57 7.12 -20.35
CA TRP A 157 -18.98 8.20 -21.15
C TRP A 157 -18.46 7.69 -22.50
N PHE A 158 -17.76 6.54 -22.51
CA PHE A 158 -17.22 5.94 -23.72
C PHE A 158 -18.33 5.40 -24.62
N GLU A 159 -19.31 4.70 -24.03
CA GLU A 159 -20.47 4.19 -24.76
C GLU A 159 -21.29 5.33 -25.40
N ALA A 160 -21.53 6.42 -24.67
CA ALA A 160 -22.24 7.59 -25.20
C ALA A 160 -21.44 8.30 -26.32
N MET A 161 -20.11 8.33 -26.23
CA MET A 161 -19.24 8.84 -27.31
C MET A 161 -19.37 7.97 -28.57
N LEU A 162 -19.35 6.65 -28.42
CA LEU A 162 -19.52 5.72 -29.55
C LEU A 162 -20.92 5.81 -30.17
N ALA A 163 -21.97 6.01 -29.35
CA ALA A 163 -23.34 6.06 -29.80
C ALA A 163 -23.64 7.34 -30.61
N ASP A 164 -23.14 8.49 -30.17
CA ASP A 164 -23.38 9.78 -30.79
C ASP A 164 -22.12 10.66 -30.85
N PRO A 165 -21.59 10.98 -32.05
CA PRO A 165 -20.47 11.89 -32.22
C PRO A 165 -20.73 13.32 -31.71
N ALA A 166 -21.99 13.73 -31.58
CA ALA A 166 -22.37 15.03 -31.01
C ALA A 166 -22.49 14.98 -29.47
N SER A 167 -22.28 13.81 -28.88
CA SER A 167 -22.27 13.63 -27.42
C SER A 167 -21.25 14.58 -26.77
N LYS A 168 -21.64 15.18 -25.63
CA LYS A 168 -20.71 15.99 -24.80
C LYS A 168 -19.47 15.19 -24.37
N TYR A 169 -19.52 13.86 -24.39
CA TYR A 169 -18.44 12.97 -24.02
C TYR A 169 -17.46 12.70 -25.18
N ASN A 170 -17.73 13.21 -26.39
CA ASN A 170 -16.82 12.97 -27.51
C ASN A 170 -15.38 13.44 -27.21
N ASN A 171 -15.22 14.60 -26.60
CA ASN A 171 -13.91 15.14 -26.24
C ASN A 171 -13.39 14.65 -24.86
N TYR A 172 -14.06 13.67 -24.22
CA TYR A 172 -13.57 13.09 -22.96
C TYR A 172 -12.47 12.07 -23.20
N TYR A 173 -12.35 11.58 -24.42
CA TYR A 173 -11.33 10.60 -24.82
C TYR A 173 -10.42 11.20 -25.90
N ILE A 174 -9.25 10.61 -26.05
CA ILE A 174 -8.25 11.05 -27.03
C ILE A 174 -8.50 10.35 -28.34
N HIS A 175 -8.79 11.12 -29.38
CA HIS A 175 -9.03 10.65 -30.74
C HIS A 175 -7.80 10.92 -31.60
N LYS A 176 -7.54 10.03 -32.58
CA LYS A 176 -6.50 10.24 -33.56
C LYS A 176 -6.89 11.35 -34.54
N ASP A 177 -6.06 12.37 -34.61
CA ASP A 177 -6.14 13.40 -35.66
C ASP A 177 -5.12 13.07 -36.76
N PRO A 178 -5.58 12.79 -38.01
CA PRO A 178 -4.67 12.44 -39.11
C PRO A 178 -3.68 13.55 -39.47
N SER A 179 -3.93 14.79 -39.07
CA SER A 179 -3.04 15.93 -39.33
C SER A 179 -1.88 16.02 -38.32
N ILE A 180 -1.93 15.28 -37.23
CA ILE A 180 -0.91 15.30 -36.17
C ILE A 180 0.12 14.19 -36.43
N ASN A 181 1.40 14.57 -36.39
CA ASN A 181 2.49 13.61 -36.29
C ASN A 181 2.74 13.30 -34.81
N TYR A 182 2.31 12.12 -34.36
CA TYR A 182 2.39 11.70 -32.97
C TYR A 182 3.79 11.17 -32.61
N GLY A 183 4.12 11.19 -31.31
CA GLY A 183 5.35 10.61 -30.77
C GLY A 183 5.38 9.08 -30.88
N THR A 184 6.55 8.51 -30.66
CA THR A 184 6.80 7.05 -30.65
C THR A 184 7.57 6.57 -29.44
N GLY A 185 7.84 7.43 -28.48
CA GLY A 185 8.63 7.14 -27.27
C GLY A 185 7.81 6.77 -26.03
N GLY A 186 6.49 6.81 -26.13
CA GLY A 186 5.56 6.45 -25.06
C GLY A 186 5.16 4.98 -25.08
N MET A 187 4.19 4.62 -24.23
CA MET A 187 3.69 3.26 -24.08
C MET A 187 2.43 2.98 -24.90
N GLY A 188 1.56 3.99 -25.06
CA GLY A 188 0.26 3.84 -25.66
C GLY A 188 0.26 3.79 -27.19
N VAL A 189 -0.86 3.33 -27.72
CA VAL A 189 -1.12 3.26 -29.16
C VAL A 189 -2.55 3.69 -29.47
N PHE A 190 -2.80 4.10 -30.74
CA PHE A 190 -4.16 4.29 -31.21
C PHE A 190 -4.77 2.95 -31.63
N HIS A 191 -5.95 2.66 -31.10
CA HIS A 191 -6.72 1.46 -31.40
C HIS A 191 -7.83 1.76 -32.40
N PRO A 192 -8.12 0.86 -33.35
CA PRO A 192 -9.26 1.02 -34.24
C PRO A 192 -10.56 0.93 -33.44
N ALA A 193 -11.53 1.75 -33.83
CA ALA A 193 -12.80 1.88 -33.15
C ALA A 193 -13.62 0.59 -33.11
N TYR A 194 -14.29 0.38 -31.99
CA TYR A 194 -15.40 -0.54 -31.86
C TYR A 194 -16.63 -0.03 -32.66
N GLY A 195 -17.30 -0.92 -33.37
CA GLY A 195 -18.57 -0.65 -34.05
C GLY A 195 -18.44 -0.05 -35.45
N GLU A 196 -19.57 0.42 -35.99
CA GLU A 196 -19.70 0.97 -37.36
C GLU A 196 -18.95 2.31 -37.56
N LYS A 197 -18.58 2.99 -36.48
CA LYS A 197 -17.88 4.27 -36.50
C LYS A 197 -16.38 4.05 -36.43
N LYS A 198 -15.67 4.44 -37.46
CA LYS A 198 -14.20 4.33 -37.59
C LYS A 198 -13.46 5.37 -36.74
N ILE A 199 -13.73 5.45 -35.44
CA ILE A 199 -13.01 6.33 -34.52
C ILE A 199 -11.80 5.61 -33.97
N GLU A 200 -10.59 6.07 -34.27
CA GLU A 200 -9.38 5.58 -33.58
C GLU A 200 -9.22 6.36 -32.27
N TYR A 201 -9.12 5.65 -31.15
CA TYR A 201 -8.93 6.21 -29.82
C TYR A 201 -7.60 5.75 -29.22
N PHE A 202 -7.03 6.56 -28.34
CA PHE A 202 -5.78 6.24 -27.65
C PHE A 202 -6.01 5.34 -26.44
N GLY A 203 -5.10 4.41 -26.18
CA GLY A 203 -5.06 3.57 -25.01
C GLY A 203 -3.62 3.20 -24.65
N ALA A 204 -3.16 3.65 -23.48
CA ALA A 204 -1.81 3.38 -23.01
C ALA A 204 -1.61 1.93 -22.60
N PHE A 205 -2.63 1.30 -22.01
CA PHE A 205 -2.50 -0.02 -21.38
C PHE A 205 -3.17 -1.14 -22.17
N SER A 206 -4.35 -0.88 -22.72
CA SER A 206 -5.16 -1.90 -23.39
C SER A 206 -6.18 -1.27 -24.33
N PRO A 207 -6.60 -1.97 -25.40
CA PRO A 207 -7.75 -1.55 -26.22
C PRO A 207 -9.06 -1.51 -25.43
N THR A 208 -9.14 -2.14 -24.26
CA THR A 208 -10.32 -2.10 -23.38
C THR A 208 -10.26 -0.99 -22.34
N MET A 209 -9.20 -0.19 -22.34
CA MET A 209 -8.91 0.91 -21.40
C MET A 209 -8.58 2.19 -22.18
N PRO A 210 -9.60 2.87 -22.77
CA PRO A 210 -9.39 4.12 -23.50
C PRO A 210 -8.95 5.25 -22.57
N ASP A 211 -7.92 5.98 -22.97
CA ASP A 211 -7.36 7.07 -22.20
C ASP A 211 -8.28 8.29 -22.21
N LEU A 212 -8.45 8.88 -21.04
CA LEU A 212 -9.23 10.09 -20.83
C LEU A 212 -8.43 11.31 -21.28
N ASN A 213 -9.08 12.26 -21.94
CA ASN A 213 -8.48 13.52 -22.34
C ASN A 213 -8.29 14.45 -21.12
N CYS A 214 -7.21 14.25 -20.40
CA CYS A 214 -6.88 15.02 -19.20
C CYS A 214 -6.55 16.51 -19.45
N ALA A 215 -6.36 16.91 -20.70
CA ALA A 215 -6.29 18.32 -21.08
C ALA A 215 -7.67 19.00 -21.07
N ASN A 216 -8.75 18.23 -21.19
CA ASN A 216 -10.11 18.76 -21.25
C ASN A 216 -10.58 19.26 -19.87
N PRO A 217 -10.95 20.56 -19.71
CA PRO A 217 -11.44 21.08 -18.43
C PRO A 217 -12.73 20.41 -17.92
N ALA A 218 -13.55 19.81 -18.81
CA ALA A 218 -14.75 19.10 -18.40
C ALA A 218 -14.37 17.76 -17.72
N VAL A 219 -13.37 17.04 -18.21
CA VAL A 219 -12.83 15.83 -17.60
C VAL A 219 -12.23 16.15 -16.22
N LYS A 220 -11.42 17.20 -16.13
CA LYS A 220 -10.86 17.65 -14.83
C LYS A 220 -11.95 17.99 -13.81
N LYS A 221 -13.08 18.58 -14.23
CA LYS A 221 -14.22 18.85 -13.35
C LYS A 221 -14.87 17.56 -12.83
N GLU A 222 -14.98 16.54 -13.68
CA GLU A 222 -15.48 15.23 -13.21
C GLU A 222 -14.50 14.59 -12.20
N PHE A 223 -13.19 14.69 -12.39
CA PHE A 223 -12.22 14.21 -11.41
C PHE A 223 -12.36 14.90 -10.05
N VAL A 224 -12.53 16.21 -10.03
CA VAL A 224 -12.77 16.96 -8.79
C VAL A 224 -14.08 16.51 -8.12
N LYS A 225 -15.13 16.26 -8.89
CA LYS A 225 -16.42 15.75 -8.39
C LYS A 225 -16.29 14.35 -7.82
N ILE A 226 -15.53 13.45 -8.45
CA ILE A 226 -15.24 12.10 -7.98
C ILE A 226 -14.48 12.17 -6.64
N MET A 227 -13.40 12.96 -6.57
CA MET A 227 -12.66 13.14 -5.32
C MET A 227 -13.55 13.69 -4.21
N LYS A 228 -14.37 14.71 -4.49
CA LYS A 228 -15.32 15.27 -3.52
C LYS A 228 -16.27 14.21 -2.98
N PHE A 229 -16.86 13.39 -3.86
CA PHE A 229 -17.80 12.34 -3.47
C PHE A 229 -17.19 11.38 -2.44
N TRP A 230 -15.97 10.91 -2.65
CA TRP A 230 -15.31 9.98 -1.74
C TRP A 230 -14.79 10.66 -0.47
N LEU A 231 -14.30 11.90 -0.55
CA LEU A 231 -13.88 12.66 0.63
C LEU A 231 -15.06 12.94 1.57
N GLU A 232 -16.25 13.20 1.04
CA GLU A 232 -17.48 13.38 1.81
C GLU A 232 -17.95 12.08 2.49
N LYS A 233 -17.45 10.91 2.06
CA LYS A 233 -17.68 9.61 2.68
C LYS A 233 -16.60 9.22 3.71
N GLY A 234 -15.70 10.13 4.05
CA GLY A 234 -14.69 9.91 5.09
C GLY A 234 -13.36 9.35 4.61
N VAL A 235 -13.17 9.19 3.30
CA VAL A 235 -11.88 8.80 2.72
C VAL A 235 -10.81 9.85 3.05
N ALA A 236 -9.61 9.40 3.48
CA ALA A 236 -8.54 10.28 3.91
C ALA A 236 -7.68 10.81 2.74
N GLY A 237 -7.74 10.13 1.60
CA GLY A 237 -6.91 10.49 0.45
C GLY A 237 -7.01 9.48 -0.68
N PHE A 238 -6.06 9.56 -1.62
CA PHE A 238 -6.08 8.76 -2.83
C PHE A 238 -4.69 8.28 -3.24
N ARG A 239 -4.62 7.06 -3.75
CA ARG A 239 -3.54 6.57 -4.60
C ARG A 239 -3.94 6.80 -6.05
N PHE A 240 -3.08 7.43 -6.82
CA PHE A 240 -3.34 7.66 -8.23
C PHE A 240 -2.54 6.68 -9.08
N ASP A 241 -3.31 5.90 -9.85
CA ASP A 241 -2.80 4.95 -10.82
C ASP A 241 -2.11 5.66 -11.98
N ALA A 242 -1.05 5.04 -12.51
CA ALA A 242 -0.40 5.45 -13.75
C ALA A 242 -0.04 6.94 -13.83
N ALA A 243 0.36 7.57 -12.71
CA ALA A 243 0.49 9.01 -12.57
C ALA A 243 1.44 9.69 -13.59
N LYS A 244 2.37 8.95 -14.18
CA LYS A 244 3.26 9.46 -15.22
C LYS A 244 2.70 9.35 -16.64
N HIS A 245 1.54 8.70 -16.81
CA HIS A 245 0.91 8.41 -18.09
C HIS A 245 -0.36 9.24 -18.37
N ILE A 246 -0.67 10.21 -17.50
CA ILE A 246 -1.82 11.12 -17.67
C ILE A 246 -1.77 11.86 -19.04
N PHE A 247 -0.55 12.13 -19.51
CA PHE A 247 -0.23 12.49 -20.87
C PHE A 247 0.85 11.54 -21.36
N ASP A 248 0.50 10.61 -22.24
CA ASP A 248 1.49 9.71 -22.85
C ASP A 248 2.21 10.44 -24.00
N GLN A 249 3.49 10.13 -24.18
CA GLN A 249 4.30 10.77 -25.21
C GLN A 249 3.80 10.45 -26.63
N ASN A 250 3.15 9.30 -26.82
CA ASN A 250 2.63 8.86 -28.12
C ASN A 250 1.29 9.53 -28.49
N GLU A 251 0.58 10.13 -27.52
CA GLU A 251 -0.62 10.93 -27.79
C GLU A 251 -0.31 12.40 -28.12
N LEU A 252 0.92 12.83 -27.86
CA LEU A 252 1.34 14.23 -28.00
C LEU A 252 1.98 14.48 -29.37
N PRO A 253 1.76 15.70 -29.95
CA PRO A 253 2.39 16.06 -31.22
C PRO A 253 3.92 16.01 -31.16
N ASN A 254 4.53 15.42 -32.21
CA ASN A 254 5.97 15.38 -32.40
C ASN A 254 6.78 14.80 -31.22
N GLY A 255 6.15 13.95 -30.39
CA GLY A 255 6.82 13.36 -29.23
C GLY A 255 7.19 14.40 -28.16
N THR A 256 6.36 15.42 -27.95
CA THR A 256 6.54 16.43 -26.91
C THR A 256 6.81 15.76 -25.56
N ALA A 257 7.76 16.27 -24.79
CA ALA A 257 8.08 15.76 -23.47
C ALA A 257 6.88 15.93 -22.52
N ASN A 258 6.41 14.83 -21.94
CA ASN A 258 5.18 14.77 -21.17
C ASN A 258 5.35 15.07 -19.67
N MET A 259 6.57 15.04 -19.16
CA MET A 259 6.82 15.16 -17.70
C MET A 259 6.28 16.48 -17.12
N ALA A 260 6.45 17.60 -17.81
CA ALA A 260 5.95 18.89 -17.32
C ALA A 260 4.41 18.91 -17.25
N LEU A 261 3.75 18.41 -18.30
CA LEU A 261 2.28 18.33 -18.36
C LEU A 261 1.72 17.43 -17.24
N ASN A 262 2.33 16.26 -17.03
CA ASN A 262 1.93 15.35 -15.97
C ASN A 262 2.09 16.00 -14.59
N LYS A 263 3.19 16.68 -14.33
CA LYS A 263 3.43 17.36 -13.05
C LYS A 263 2.41 18.47 -12.80
N ASP A 264 2.18 19.33 -13.79
CA ASP A 264 1.27 20.47 -13.67
C ASP A 264 -0.17 19.99 -13.43
N PHE A 265 -0.59 18.90 -14.09
CA PHE A 265 -1.87 18.24 -13.85
C PHE A 265 -2.03 17.82 -12.39
N TRP A 266 -1.03 17.13 -11.81
CA TRP A 266 -1.12 16.66 -10.43
C TRP A 266 -1.10 17.80 -9.42
N VAL A 267 -0.34 18.87 -9.65
CA VAL A 267 -0.39 20.08 -8.83
C VAL A 267 -1.78 20.71 -8.87
N GLU A 268 -2.41 20.79 -10.05
CA GLU A 268 -3.76 21.30 -10.21
C GLU A 268 -4.79 20.44 -9.45
N MET A 269 -4.73 19.10 -9.60
CA MET A 269 -5.66 18.16 -8.94
C MET A 269 -5.50 18.18 -7.41
N ARG A 270 -4.26 18.17 -6.91
CA ARG A 270 -3.99 18.27 -5.48
C ARG A 270 -4.52 19.57 -4.88
N ASN A 271 -4.30 20.70 -5.56
CA ASN A 271 -4.80 22.00 -5.12
C ASN A 271 -6.34 22.05 -5.13
N ALA A 272 -6.99 21.41 -6.10
CA ALA A 272 -8.44 21.33 -6.16
C ALA A 272 -9.00 20.47 -5.01
N ALA A 273 -8.39 19.32 -4.72
CA ALA A 273 -8.79 18.45 -3.62
C ALA A 273 -8.58 19.10 -2.25
N ARG A 274 -7.50 19.85 -2.06
CA ARG A 274 -7.21 20.58 -0.81
C ARG A 274 -8.20 21.72 -0.51
N LYS A 275 -8.89 22.23 -1.52
CA LYS A 275 -10.01 23.15 -1.29
C LYS A 275 -11.25 22.45 -0.72
N ILE A 276 -11.36 21.13 -0.90
CA ILE A 276 -12.45 20.30 -0.36
C ILE A 276 -12.08 19.79 1.03
N LYS A 277 -10.89 19.18 1.16
CA LYS A 277 -10.32 18.66 2.40
C LYS A 277 -8.84 19.08 2.50
N PRO A 278 -8.50 20.07 3.35
CA PRO A 278 -7.14 20.65 3.40
C PRO A 278 -6.03 19.64 3.70
N ASN A 279 -6.33 18.58 4.44
CA ASN A 279 -5.42 17.52 4.85
C ASN A 279 -5.63 16.21 4.06
N VAL A 280 -6.13 16.30 2.83
CA VAL A 280 -6.22 15.15 1.92
C VAL A 280 -4.82 14.65 1.56
N PHE A 281 -4.64 13.32 1.60
CA PHE A 281 -3.36 12.67 1.25
C PHE A 281 -3.35 12.20 -0.21
N PHE A 282 -2.31 12.54 -0.94
CA PHE A 282 -2.07 12.12 -2.32
C PHE A 282 -0.80 11.29 -2.41
N ILE A 283 -0.91 10.05 -2.89
CA ILE A 283 0.24 9.23 -3.27
C ILE A 283 0.15 8.83 -4.75
N GLY A 284 1.22 9.02 -5.51
CA GLY A 284 1.24 8.79 -6.95
C GLY A 284 2.07 7.57 -7.34
N GLU A 285 1.54 6.78 -8.26
CA GLU A 285 2.33 5.75 -8.91
C GLU A 285 3.16 6.34 -10.06
N VAL A 286 4.41 6.62 -9.77
CA VAL A 286 5.41 7.02 -10.78
C VAL A 286 6.43 5.90 -10.91
N LEU A 287 5.99 4.79 -11.52
CA LEU A 287 6.83 3.59 -11.68
C LEU A 287 8.06 3.90 -12.55
N ASN A 288 9.20 4.07 -11.91
CA ASN A 288 10.49 4.30 -12.54
C ASN A 288 11.62 3.83 -11.59
N LYS A 289 12.71 3.32 -12.17
CA LYS A 289 13.90 2.87 -11.43
C LYS A 289 14.91 3.98 -11.15
N SER A 290 14.50 5.24 -11.24
CA SER A 290 15.38 6.40 -11.12
C SER A 290 14.71 7.54 -10.35
N ILE A 291 15.30 7.94 -9.24
CA ILE A 291 14.82 9.08 -8.44
C ILE A 291 14.78 10.40 -9.23
N PRO A 292 15.75 10.74 -10.11
CA PRO A 292 15.63 11.88 -11.01
C PRO A 292 14.35 11.89 -11.89
N SER A 293 13.76 10.73 -12.15
CA SER A 293 12.49 10.61 -12.89
C SER A 293 11.26 10.61 -11.97
N ILE A 294 11.39 10.13 -10.72
CA ILE A 294 10.31 10.08 -9.72
C ILE A 294 10.18 11.42 -9.00
N GLY A 295 11.26 11.93 -8.44
CA GLY A 295 11.30 13.10 -7.55
C GLY A 295 10.61 14.35 -8.11
N PRO A 296 10.74 14.69 -9.41
CA PRO A 296 10.07 15.85 -10.00
C PRO A 296 8.55 15.89 -9.86
N TYR A 297 7.90 14.75 -9.55
CA TYR A 297 6.44 14.67 -9.31
C TYR A 297 6.04 15.08 -7.88
N ALA A 298 6.98 15.13 -6.93
CA ALA A 298 6.69 15.44 -5.52
C ALA A 298 5.82 16.70 -5.29
N PRO A 299 5.92 17.80 -6.05
CA PRO A 299 5.02 18.95 -5.86
C PRO A 299 3.52 18.64 -6.03
N GLY A 300 3.17 17.58 -6.77
CA GLY A 300 1.79 17.13 -6.98
C GLY A 300 1.30 16.11 -5.96
N PHE A 301 2.16 15.65 -5.05
CA PHE A 301 1.88 14.55 -4.14
C PHE A 301 2.40 14.82 -2.72
N ASP A 302 1.86 14.11 -1.74
CA ASP A 302 2.35 14.07 -0.35
C ASP A 302 3.33 12.92 -0.17
N SER A 303 3.25 11.92 -1.04
CA SER A 303 4.13 10.76 -1.08
C SER A 303 4.31 10.21 -2.50
N LEU A 304 5.43 9.56 -2.73
CA LEU A 304 5.73 8.74 -3.91
C LEU A 304 6.49 7.50 -3.46
N TRP A 305 6.24 6.36 -4.11
CA TRP A 305 7.03 5.16 -3.85
C TRP A 305 8.45 5.28 -4.42
N ASP A 306 9.43 4.86 -3.64
CA ASP A 306 10.82 4.69 -4.08
C ASP A 306 10.99 3.34 -4.81
N PHE A 307 10.43 3.26 -6.01
CA PHE A 307 10.60 2.09 -6.88
C PHE A 307 12.06 1.84 -7.28
N ALA A 308 12.91 2.85 -7.18
CA ALA A 308 14.34 2.69 -7.47
C ALA A 308 15.07 1.90 -6.37
N THR A 309 14.62 2.00 -5.13
CA THR A 309 15.10 1.17 -4.02
C THR A 309 14.44 -0.20 -4.04
N GLU A 310 13.12 -0.25 -4.28
CA GLU A 310 12.36 -1.51 -4.35
C GLU A 310 12.98 -2.49 -5.36
N ASP A 311 13.26 -2.05 -6.58
CA ASP A 311 13.81 -2.85 -7.69
C ASP A 311 15.05 -3.69 -7.30
N ILE A 312 15.81 -3.25 -6.32
CA ILE A 312 17.04 -3.91 -5.91
C ILE A 312 17.02 -4.49 -4.49
N LEU A 313 16.04 -4.09 -3.65
CA LEU A 313 16.09 -4.36 -2.21
C LEU A 313 15.99 -5.86 -1.92
N ALA A 314 14.90 -6.50 -2.32
CA ALA A 314 14.64 -7.92 -2.06
C ALA A 314 15.74 -8.81 -2.65
N GLY A 315 16.19 -8.51 -3.86
CA GLY A 315 17.25 -9.25 -4.54
C GLY A 315 18.62 -9.11 -3.86
N SER A 316 18.97 -7.90 -3.42
CA SER A 316 20.25 -7.64 -2.73
C SER A 316 20.30 -8.31 -1.36
N VAL A 317 19.24 -8.16 -0.56
CA VAL A 317 19.16 -8.80 0.76
C VAL A 317 19.11 -10.31 0.61
N GLY A 318 18.32 -10.85 -0.32
CA GLY A 318 18.21 -12.27 -0.60
C GLY A 318 19.55 -12.92 -0.97
N SER A 319 20.37 -12.22 -1.78
CA SER A 319 21.71 -12.71 -2.15
C SER A 319 22.77 -12.50 -1.06
N GLY A 320 22.45 -11.80 0.03
CA GLY A 320 23.43 -11.43 1.06
C GLY A 320 24.41 -10.32 0.65
N SER A 321 24.24 -9.70 -0.52
CA SER A 321 25.18 -8.68 -1.03
C SER A 321 24.56 -7.29 -0.98
N THR A 322 24.96 -6.49 0.02
CA THR A 322 24.31 -5.21 0.35
C THR A 322 25.09 -3.96 -0.05
N ALA A 323 26.32 -4.08 -0.54
CA ALA A 323 27.17 -2.92 -0.84
C ALA A 323 26.57 -1.97 -1.89
N SER A 324 26.01 -2.51 -2.98
CA SER A 324 25.32 -1.71 -4.02
C SER A 324 24.03 -1.08 -3.50
N LEU A 325 23.29 -1.80 -2.68
CA LEU A 325 22.06 -1.33 -2.05
C LEU A 325 22.34 -0.12 -1.14
N LEU A 326 23.35 -0.23 -0.26
CA LEU A 326 23.73 0.86 0.65
C LEU A 326 24.09 2.16 -0.10
N LYS A 327 24.86 2.04 -1.20
CA LYS A 327 25.22 3.18 -2.06
C LYS A 327 24.00 3.80 -2.74
N THR A 328 23.06 2.96 -3.19
CA THR A 328 21.83 3.41 -3.85
C THR A 328 20.89 4.06 -2.85
N LEU A 329 20.70 3.48 -1.67
CA LEU A 329 19.84 4.01 -0.60
C LEU A 329 20.20 5.46 -0.26
N LYS A 330 21.48 5.77 -0.01
CA LYS A 330 21.86 7.15 0.31
C LYS A 330 21.41 8.13 -0.76
N ARG A 331 21.69 7.83 -2.03
CA ARG A 331 21.31 8.69 -3.16
C ARG A 331 19.79 8.86 -3.27
N ASN A 332 19.04 7.77 -3.10
CA ASN A 332 17.59 7.77 -3.27
C ASN A 332 16.91 8.51 -2.13
N VAL A 333 17.35 8.28 -0.89
CA VAL A 333 16.87 9.00 0.29
C VAL A 333 17.11 10.50 0.12
N ASP A 334 18.37 10.92 -0.17
CA ASP A 334 18.71 12.34 -0.37
C ASP A 334 17.87 12.97 -1.50
N GLY A 335 17.51 12.20 -2.51
CA GLY A 335 16.72 12.66 -3.66
C GLY A 335 15.24 12.87 -3.37
N LEU A 336 14.67 12.16 -2.42
CA LEU A 336 13.25 12.25 -2.04
C LEU A 336 13.00 13.09 -0.78
N THR A 337 13.91 13.05 0.20
CA THR A 337 13.73 13.78 1.48
C THR A 337 14.03 15.28 1.41
N LYS A 338 14.38 15.79 0.24
CA LYS A 338 14.62 17.22 0.01
C LYS A 338 13.36 18.07 -0.18
N TYR A 339 12.20 17.43 -0.31
CA TYR A 339 10.92 18.12 -0.47
C TYR A 339 10.25 18.31 0.88
N ASP A 340 9.82 19.54 1.16
CA ASP A 340 9.09 19.86 2.37
C ASP A 340 7.68 19.24 2.33
N ASP A 341 7.11 18.89 3.49
CA ASP A 341 5.76 18.31 3.65
C ASP A 341 5.53 16.98 2.89
N PHE A 342 6.61 16.33 2.50
CA PHE A 342 6.63 15.11 1.69
C PHE A 342 7.22 13.95 2.51
N VAL A 343 6.60 12.77 2.39
CA VAL A 343 7.10 11.54 3.00
C VAL A 343 7.40 10.51 1.90
N PRO A 344 8.67 10.06 1.76
CA PRO A 344 8.96 8.94 0.86
C PRO A 344 8.24 7.67 1.31
N SER A 345 7.78 6.86 0.37
CA SER A 345 7.17 5.56 0.63
C SER A 345 8.07 4.43 0.17
N TYR A 346 8.27 3.44 1.04
CA TYR A 346 9.08 2.25 0.79
C TYR A 346 8.22 1.01 0.82
N LEU A 347 8.46 0.09 -0.11
CA LEU A 347 7.76 -1.19 -0.23
C LEU A 347 8.75 -2.29 -0.62
N LEU A 348 8.40 -3.53 -0.34
CA LEU A 348 9.14 -4.70 -0.82
C LEU A 348 8.50 -5.31 -2.06
N SER A 349 7.19 -5.19 -2.19
CA SER A 349 6.40 -5.59 -3.35
C SER A 349 5.03 -4.94 -3.34
N ASN A 350 4.29 -5.07 -4.45
CA ASN A 350 2.88 -4.71 -4.57
C ASN A 350 2.17 -5.68 -5.54
N HIS A 351 0.94 -5.37 -5.91
CA HIS A 351 0.11 -6.19 -6.79
C HIS A 351 0.61 -6.31 -8.24
N ASP A 352 1.57 -5.47 -8.67
CA ASP A 352 2.15 -5.45 -10.03
C ASP A 352 3.58 -5.99 -10.07
N MET A 353 4.13 -6.38 -8.92
CA MET A 353 5.50 -6.87 -8.77
C MET A 353 5.52 -8.31 -8.27
N ASP A 354 6.59 -9.03 -8.56
CA ASP A 354 6.82 -10.33 -7.93
C ASP A 354 6.91 -10.15 -6.42
N ARG A 355 6.23 -11.04 -5.68
CA ARG A 355 6.27 -11.02 -4.23
C ARG A 355 7.71 -11.06 -3.73
N SER A 356 8.08 -10.20 -2.81
CA SER A 356 9.44 -10.08 -2.25
C SER A 356 9.99 -11.41 -1.74
N ILE A 357 9.12 -12.22 -1.11
CA ILE A 357 9.50 -13.55 -0.64
C ILE A 357 9.87 -14.51 -1.77
N SER A 358 9.18 -14.45 -2.92
CA SER A 358 9.53 -15.26 -4.09
C SER A 358 10.91 -14.91 -4.64
N VAL A 359 11.24 -13.61 -4.67
CA VAL A 359 12.56 -13.12 -5.06
C VAL A 359 13.64 -13.64 -4.08
N ILE A 360 13.38 -13.53 -2.77
CA ILE A 360 14.30 -13.96 -1.72
C ILE A 360 14.52 -15.49 -1.75
N LEU A 361 13.45 -16.29 -1.86
CA LEU A 361 13.52 -17.75 -1.98
C LEU A 361 14.41 -18.16 -3.15
N ASN A 362 14.20 -17.56 -4.32
CA ASN A 362 15.02 -17.80 -5.51
C ASN A 362 16.51 -17.52 -5.25
N LYS A 363 16.82 -16.38 -4.58
CA LYS A 363 18.20 -16.00 -4.25
C LYS A 363 18.84 -16.96 -3.23
N CYS A 364 18.04 -17.63 -2.39
CA CYS A 364 18.48 -18.64 -1.44
C CYS A 364 18.48 -20.06 -2.01
N GLY A 365 18.17 -20.24 -3.31
CA GLY A 365 18.18 -21.56 -3.97
C GLY A 365 16.92 -22.39 -3.72
N VAL A 366 15.83 -21.77 -3.27
CA VAL A 366 14.52 -22.42 -3.08
C VAL A 366 13.60 -22.05 -4.27
N ASN A 367 12.72 -22.99 -4.62
CA ASN A 367 11.69 -22.71 -5.62
C ASN A 367 10.80 -21.54 -5.17
N THR A 368 10.51 -20.61 -6.07
CA THR A 368 9.77 -19.37 -5.81
C THR A 368 8.34 -19.58 -5.31
N THR A 369 7.77 -20.76 -5.49
CA THR A 369 6.40 -21.11 -5.11
C THR A 369 6.28 -21.99 -3.88
N ASP A 370 7.41 -22.50 -3.33
CA ASP A 370 7.39 -23.47 -2.22
C ASP A 370 6.99 -22.86 -0.87
N GLY A 371 7.13 -21.54 -0.71
CA GLY A 371 6.92 -20.85 0.56
C GLY A 371 8.05 -21.12 1.57
N LEU A 372 7.89 -20.55 2.77
CA LEU A 372 8.89 -20.63 3.85
C LEU A 372 8.72 -21.84 4.77
N ALA A 373 7.54 -22.45 4.81
CA ALA A 373 7.28 -23.56 5.73
C ALA A 373 8.15 -24.76 5.39
N ILE A 374 8.79 -25.30 6.43
CA ILE A 374 9.57 -26.52 6.35
C ILE A 374 8.62 -27.71 6.48
N THR A 375 8.73 -28.66 5.56
CA THR A 375 7.95 -29.89 5.57
C THR A 375 8.81 -31.10 5.90
N PRO A 376 8.23 -32.22 6.38
CA PRO A 376 8.99 -33.43 6.65
C PRO A 376 9.69 -34.03 5.42
N GLU A 377 9.22 -33.71 4.24
CA GLU A 377 9.75 -34.17 2.95
C GLU A 377 10.91 -33.31 2.44
N ASP A 378 11.16 -32.13 3.04
CA ASP A 378 12.22 -31.24 2.58
C ASP A 378 13.62 -31.87 2.84
N PRO A 379 14.47 -31.98 1.80
CA PRO A 379 15.89 -32.30 1.99
C PRO A 379 16.57 -31.30 2.91
N ILE A 380 17.65 -31.74 3.57
CA ILE A 380 18.37 -30.89 4.55
C ILE A 380 18.87 -29.58 3.93
N GLU A 381 19.26 -29.57 2.66
CA GLU A 381 19.70 -28.40 1.93
C GLU A 381 18.54 -27.42 1.75
N THR A 382 17.32 -27.92 1.45
CA THR A 382 16.11 -27.11 1.33
C THR A 382 15.71 -26.52 2.69
N VAL A 383 15.80 -27.29 3.77
CA VAL A 383 15.54 -26.83 5.13
C VAL A 383 16.48 -25.66 5.48
N GLN A 384 17.77 -25.80 5.19
CA GLN A 384 18.77 -24.74 5.44
C GLN A 384 18.48 -23.50 4.59
N ALA A 385 18.17 -23.67 3.31
CA ALA A 385 17.85 -22.59 2.39
C ALA A 385 16.56 -21.84 2.77
N LYS A 386 15.51 -22.54 3.24
CA LYS A 386 14.27 -21.91 3.75
C LYS A 386 14.51 -21.13 5.05
N LYS A 387 15.34 -21.64 5.97
CA LYS A 387 15.76 -20.90 7.17
C LYS A 387 16.50 -19.61 6.82
N LEU A 388 17.44 -19.70 5.87
CA LEU A 388 18.14 -18.53 5.35
C LEU A 388 17.17 -17.53 4.71
N ALA A 389 16.23 -18.01 3.89
CA ALA A 389 15.23 -17.16 3.24
C ALA A 389 14.33 -16.43 4.26
N LEU A 390 13.91 -17.09 5.33
CA LEU A 390 13.15 -16.46 6.43
C LEU A 390 13.99 -15.34 7.10
N THR A 391 15.26 -15.62 7.39
CA THR A 391 16.18 -14.62 7.96
C THR A 391 16.33 -13.41 7.02
N ARG A 392 16.53 -13.65 5.72
CA ARG A 392 16.63 -12.58 4.70
C ARG A 392 15.32 -11.80 4.55
N ALA A 393 14.16 -12.47 4.63
CA ALA A 393 12.85 -11.79 4.60
C ALA A 393 12.69 -10.85 5.80
N LYS A 394 13.07 -11.30 7.00
CA LYS A 394 13.07 -10.46 8.20
C LYS A 394 14.03 -9.27 8.06
N THR A 395 15.21 -9.46 7.50
CA THR A 395 16.18 -8.39 7.26
C THR A 395 15.62 -7.36 6.25
N ALA A 396 14.97 -7.80 5.17
CA ALA A 396 14.36 -6.93 4.17
C ALA A 396 13.21 -6.09 4.78
N ALA A 397 12.32 -6.73 5.56
CA ALA A 397 11.26 -6.05 6.29
C ALA A 397 11.81 -5.03 7.29
N SER A 398 12.85 -5.39 8.07
CA SER A 398 13.51 -4.49 9.02
C SER A 398 14.11 -3.27 8.33
N LEU A 399 14.77 -3.46 7.19
CA LEU A 399 15.31 -2.35 6.41
C LEU A 399 14.18 -1.42 5.95
N CYS A 400 13.13 -1.94 5.34
CA CYS A 400 11.98 -1.16 4.86
C CYS A 400 11.35 -0.31 5.99
N HIS A 401 11.21 -0.88 7.20
CA HIS A 401 10.59 -0.21 8.34
C HIS A 401 11.49 0.80 9.06
N THR A 402 12.81 0.76 8.86
CA THR A 402 13.76 1.66 9.51
C THR A 402 14.25 2.80 8.62
N LEU A 403 13.94 2.78 7.31
CA LEU A 403 14.20 3.89 6.39
C LEU A 403 13.38 5.15 6.73
N PRO A 404 13.85 6.36 6.34
CA PRO A 404 13.17 7.62 6.65
C PRO A 404 11.95 7.83 5.75
N GLY A 405 10.81 7.34 6.16
CA GLY A 405 9.58 7.43 5.39
C GLY A 405 8.50 6.48 5.89
N LEU A 406 7.54 6.22 5.02
CA LEU A 406 6.39 5.38 5.27
C LEU A 406 6.63 3.98 4.69
N PRO A 407 6.75 2.93 5.53
CA PRO A 407 6.80 1.56 5.04
C PRO A 407 5.41 1.09 4.62
N TRP A 408 5.34 0.40 3.49
CA TRP A 408 4.13 -0.23 2.98
C TRP A 408 4.26 -1.75 3.05
N VAL A 409 3.20 -2.39 3.48
CA VAL A 409 3.06 -3.84 3.50
C VAL A 409 1.98 -4.24 2.50
N TYR A 410 2.31 -5.06 1.54
CA TYR A 410 1.33 -5.66 0.64
C TYR A 410 0.72 -6.88 1.31
N TYR A 411 -0.61 -6.99 1.38
CA TYR A 411 -1.29 -8.04 2.15
C TYR A 411 -0.68 -9.42 1.91
N GLY A 412 -0.45 -10.16 3.00
CA GLY A 412 0.17 -11.48 2.99
C GLY A 412 1.70 -11.47 2.83
N GLU A 413 2.35 -10.32 2.66
CA GLU A 413 3.81 -10.20 2.69
C GLU A 413 4.35 -10.59 4.06
N GLU A 414 3.66 -10.21 5.12
CA GLU A 414 3.93 -10.55 6.51
C GLU A 414 3.75 -12.05 6.83
N LEU A 415 3.08 -12.78 5.95
CA LEU A 415 2.97 -14.26 6.03
C LEU A 415 3.99 -14.97 5.15
N GLY A 416 4.67 -14.25 4.26
CA GLY A 416 5.53 -14.85 3.25
C GLY A 416 4.75 -15.49 2.09
N ILE A 417 3.59 -14.95 1.74
CA ILE A 417 2.84 -15.37 0.55
C ILE A 417 3.70 -15.16 -0.69
N THR A 418 3.86 -16.23 -1.48
CA THR A 418 4.62 -16.24 -2.72
C THR A 418 3.77 -15.79 -3.90
N GLY A 419 4.42 -15.33 -4.97
CA GLY A 419 3.76 -14.99 -6.23
C GLY A 419 4.72 -14.37 -7.23
N ILE A 420 4.74 -14.91 -8.44
CA ILE A 420 5.54 -14.40 -9.56
C ILE A 420 4.62 -14.21 -10.77
N ARG A 421 5.00 -13.33 -11.68
CA ARG A 421 4.30 -13.21 -12.95
C ARG A 421 4.44 -14.49 -13.76
N TYR A 422 3.31 -15.05 -14.15
CA TYR A 422 3.26 -16.28 -14.92
C TYR A 422 2.48 -16.09 -16.21
N ALA A 423 3.07 -16.51 -17.35
CA ALA A 423 2.44 -16.45 -18.68
C ALA A 423 1.79 -15.08 -19.00
N ASN A 424 2.45 -13.97 -18.63
CA ASN A 424 1.95 -12.60 -18.75
C ASN A 424 0.67 -12.31 -17.93
N ASN A 425 0.45 -13.08 -16.86
CA ASN A 425 -0.69 -12.94 -15.95
C ASN A 425 -0.21 -12.61 -14.53
N ASP A 426 -0.86 -11.64 -13.89
CA ASP A 426 -0.50 -11.14 -12.56
C ASP A 426 -1.31 -11.82 -11.43
N ILE A 427 -2.24 -12.72 -11.73
CA ILE A 427 -3.13 -13.37 -10.75
C ILE A 427 -2.34 -14.06 -9.64
N SER A 428 -1.23 -14.72 -9.99
CA SER A 428 -0.36 -15.40 -9.01
C SER A 428 0.28 -14.44 -7.98
N ARG A 429 0.47 -13.18 -8.31
CA ARG A 429 0.94 -12.12 -7.39
C ARG A 429 -0.14 -11.65 -6.43
N ARG A 430 -1.42 -11.93 -6.75
CA ARG A 430 -2.64 -11.46 -6.09
C ARG A 430 -3.38 -12.59 -5.39
N ASP A 431 -2.65 -13.64 -5.01
CA ASP A 431 -3.20 -14.81 -4.32
C ASP A 431 -3.85 -14.43 -2.98
N SER A 432 -4.78 -15.27 -2.53
CA SER A 432 -5.63 -14.97 -1.38
C SER A 432 -4.88 -15.00 -0.06
N MET A 433 -5.31 -14.15 0.86
CA MET A 433 -4.86 -14.15 2.25
C MET A 433 -5.18 -15.49 2.92
N ILE A 434 -4.31 -15.94 3.82
CA ILE A 434 -4.40 -17.25 4.46
C ILE A 434 -4.67 -17.06 5.95
N TRP A 435 -5.96 -17.10 6.34
CA TRP A 435 -6.38 -16.78 7.70
C TRP A 435 -6.18 -17.94 8.68
N THR A 436 -6.59 -19.13 8.27
CA THR A 436 -6.58 -20.34 9.11
C THR A 436 -5.95 -21.51 8.35
N LYS A 437 -5.51 -22.51 9.07
CA LYS A 437 -4.92 -23.72 8.49
C LYS A 437 -5.87 -24.44 7.52
N ASP A 438 -7.16 -24.45 7.82
CA ASP A 438 -8.20 -25.03 6.96
C ASP A 438 -8.71 -24.09 5.87
N ARG A 439 -8.06 -22.91 5.70
CA ARG A 439 -8.39 -21.90 4.68
C ARG A 439 -9.80 -21.33 4.81
N LYS A 440 -10.38 -21.30 6.01
CA LYS A 440 -11.63 -20.56 6.27
C LYS A 440 -11.41 -19.07 6.06
N LEU A 441 -12.44 -18.36 5.57
CA LEU A 441 -12.42 -16.94 5.22
C LEU A 441 -11.38 -16.54 4.15
N SER A 442 -10.56 -17.48 3.67
CA SER A 442 -9.65 -17.23 2.55
C SER A 442 -10.44 -17.28 1.24
N PRO A 443 -10.46 -16.20 0.44
CA PRO A 443 -11.13 -16.20 -0.86
C PRO A 443 -10.63 -17.30 -1.79
N LYS A 444 -11.50 -17.79 -2.67
CA LYS A 444 -11.23 -18.91 -3.60
C LYS A 444 -11.50 -18.53 -5.05
N TRP A 445 -11.47 -17.24 -5.35
CA TRP A 445 -11.84 -16.69 -6.65
C TRP A 445 -10.94 -17.12 -7.82
N GLN A 446 -9.74 -17.59 -7.52
CA GLN A 446 -8.77 -17.91 -8.56
C GLN A 446 -9.33 -18.95 -9.51
N ASN A 447 -9.36 -18.60 -10.78
CA ASN A 447 -9.70 -19.55 -11.82
C ASN A 447 -8.63 -20.66 -11.85
N LYS A 448 -9.07 -21.92 -11.76
CA LYS A 448 -8.19 -23.10 -11.77
C LYS A 448 -7.18 -23.12 -12.93
N ASN A 449 -7.54 -22.52 -14.07
CA ASN A 449 -6.68 -22.42 -15.25
C ASN A 449 -5.64 -21.30 -15.17
N GLN A 450 -5.69 -20.43 -14.16
CA GLN A 450 -4.84 -19.25 -14.00
C GLN A 450 -3.92 -19.34 -12.77
N MET A 451 -4.15 -20.30 -11.89
CA MET A 451 -3.26 -20.55 -10.75
C MET A 451 -2.05 -21.38 -11.18
N VAL A 452 -0.90 -21.02 -10.63
CA VAL A 452 0.24 -21.92 -10.59
C VAL A 452 -0.09 -23.04 -9.60
N ASN A 453 -0.21 -24.28 -10.07
CA ASN A 453 -0.58 -25.41 -9.22
C ASN A 453 0.39 -25.53 -8.03
N GLY A 454 -0.15 -25.51 -6.82
CA GLY A 454 0.60 -25.65 -5.59
C GLY A 454 1.22 -24.38 -5.03
N GLN A 455 0.99 -23.21 -5.65
CA GLN A 455 1.43 -21.94 -5.07
C GLN A 455 0.82 -21.73 -3.69
N ASN A 456 1.62 -21.22 -2.74
CA ASN A 456 1.22 -21.00 -1.34
C ASN A 456 0.67 -22.24 -0.60
N LYS A 457 0.87 -23.44 -1.15
CA LYS A 457 0.48 -24.69 -0.50
C LYS A 457 1.13 -24.84 0.89
N ASN A 458 2.40 -24.47 1.00
CA ASN A 458 3.20 -24.58 2.21
C ASN A 458 3.38 -23.23 2.94
N THR A 459 2.62 -22.19 2.58
CA THR A 459 2.63 -20.94 3.36
C THR A 459 1.73 -21.09 4.58
N LEU A 460 2.28 -20.82 5.76
CA LEU A 460 1.56 -20.88 7.04
C LEU A 460 0.53 -19.76 7.13
N SER A 461 -0.62 -20.07 7.71
CA SER A 461 -1.72 -19.14 7.96
C SER A 461 -1.37 -18.11 9.06
N VAL A 462 -2.21 -17.10 9.18
CA VAL A 462 -2.18 -16.16 10.32
C VAL A 462 -2.23 -16.94 11.64
N GLU A 463 -3.22 -17.84 11.80
CA GLU A 463 -3.41 -18.65 13.00
C GLU A 463 -2.15 -19.43 13.39
N GLU A 464 -1.46 -20.05 12.41
CA GLU A 464 -0.25 -20.82 12.68
C GLU A 464 0.95 -19.92 13.03
N GLN A 465 1.06 -18.74 12.39
CA GLN A 465 2.17 -17.82 12.61
C GLN A 465 2.03 -17.00 13.90
N GLU A 466 0.80 -16.72 14.34
CA GLU A 466 0.56 -16.04 15.63
C GLU A 466 1.13 -16.82 16.81
N ALA A 467 1.05 -18.14 16.76
CA ALA A 467 1.54 -19.02 17.81
C ALA A 467 3.08 -19.15 17.86
N ASP A 468 3.80 -18.76 16.79
CA ASP A 468 5.26 -18.85 16.71
C ASP A 468 5.92 -17.48 16.89
N PRO A 469 6.59 -17.20 18.02
CA PRO A 469 7.28 -15.93 18.24
C PRO A 469 8.40 -15.64 17.23
N ASN A 470 8.86 -16.68 16.51
CA ASN A 470 9.88 -16.56 15.48
C ASN A 470 9.30 -16.41 14.07
N SER A 471 7.96 -16.36 13.91
CA SER A 471 7.32 -16.22 12.62
C SER A 471 7.67 -14.89 11.93
N LEU A 472 7.42 -14.83 10.63
CA LEU A 472 7.54 -13.58 9.88
C LEU A 472 6.47 -12.58 10.32
N LEU A 473 5.23 -13.04 10.58
CA LEU A 473 4.14 -12.20 11.08
C LEU A 473 4.50 -11.47 12.38
N ASN A 474 5.00 -12.21 13.38
CA ASN A 474 5.38 -11.61 14.65
C ASN A 474 6.60 -10.69 14.53
N HIS A 475 7.45 -10.93 13.53
CA HIS A 475 8.52 -9.97 13.19
C HIS A 475 7.97 -8.64 12.67
N TYR A 476 6.96 -8.63 11.78
CA TYR A 476 6.30 -7.39 11.32
C TYR A 476 5.61 -6.65 12.47
N ARG A 477 4.94 -7.36 13.38
CA ARG A 477 4.36 -6.78 14.62
C ARG A 477 5.42 -6.08 15.48
N ASN A 478 6.57 -6.73 15.67
CA ASN A 478 7.69 -6.15 16.42
C ASN A 478 8.31 -4.91 15.73
N LEU A 479 8.32 -4.87 14.41
CA LEU A 479 8.76 -3.68 13.66
C LEU A 479 7.78 -2.51 13.82
N SER A 480 6.50 -2.76 13.85
CA SER A 480 5.48 -1.74 14.14
C SER A 480 5.63 -1.20 15.56
N ALA A 481 5.86 -2.07 16.56
CA ALA A 481 6.16 -1.67 17.93
C ALA A 481 7.44 -0.81 18.03
N LEU A 482 8.51 -1.17 17.31
CA LEU A 482 9.74 -0.36 17.22
C LEU A 482 9.43 1.03 16.67
N ARG A 483 8.67 1.13 15.57
CA ARG A 483 8.28 2.41 14.99
C ARG A 483 7.43 3.24 15.95
N ALA A 484 6.50 2.63 16.64
CA ALA A 484 5.67 3.30 17.64
C ALA A 484 6.49 3.88 18.80
N SER A 485 7.54 3.19 19.23
CA SER A 485 8.37 3.56 20.38
C SER A 485 9.46 4.60 20.06
N SER A 486 9.96 4.70 18.81
CA SER A 486 11.06 5.61 18.45
C SER A 486 10.62 6.68 17.46
N GLU A 487 10.66 7.93 17.89
CA GLU A 487 10.38 9.07 17.03
C GLU A 487 11.51 9.30 16.00
N ALA A 488 12.74 9.01 16.37
CA ALA A 488 13.87 9.07 15.44
C ALA A 488 13.73 8.08 14.28
N ILE A 489 13.21 6.86 14.51
CA ILE A 489 12.91 5.92 13.43
C ILE A 489 11.86 6.48 12.47
N ARG A 490 10.82 7.16 12.98
CA ARG A 490 9.75 7.72 12.15
C ARG A 490 10.17 8.99 11.41
N LYS A 491 10.74 9.97 12.12
CA LYS A 491 10.93 11.34 11.65
C LYS A 491 12.41 11.75 11.49
N GLY A 492 13.34 11.00 12.08
CA GLY A 492 14.76 11.33 12.05
C GLY A 492 15.33 11.38 10.63
N LYS A 493 16.27 12.27 10.38
CA LYS A 493 17.00 12.35 9.13
C LYS A 493 17.93 11.14 8.96
N TYR A 494 18.06 10.67 7.75
CA TYR A 494 19.02 9.62 7.39
C TYR A 494 20.44 10.20 7.33
N LYS A 495 21.39 9.50 7.96
CA LYS A 495 22.81 9.79 7.83
C LYS A 495 23.57 8.49 7.70
N ALA A 496 24.34 8.36 6.64
CA ALA A 496 25.18 7.17 6.43
C ALA A 496 26.12 6.96 7.62
N SER A 497 26.33 5.70 8.00
CA SER A 497 27.26 5.38 9.11
C SER A 497 28.67 5.81 8.77
N THR A 498 29.31 6.44 9.76
CA THR A 498 30.74 6.77 9.75
C THR A 498 31.55 5.87 10.70
N TRP A 499 30.88 4.95 11.40
CA TRP A 499 31.59 4.05 12.31
C TRP A 499 32.41 3.02 11.54
N PRO A 500 33.67 2.83 11.88
CA PRO A 500 34.56 1.87 11.21
C PRO A 500 34.00 0.43 11.28
N GLY A 501 34.02 -0.26 10.16
CA GLY A 501 33.56 -1.65 10.07
C GLY A 501 32.06 -1.84 9.95
N TYR A 502 31.26 -0.76 9.99
CA TYR A 502 29.81 -0.82 9.81
C TYR A 502 29.43 -0.37 8.39
N GLY A 503 29.38 -1.31 7.49
CA GLY A 503 29.08 -1.15 6.06
C GLY A 503 29.90 -2.13 5.23
N GLY A 504 29.42 -2.46 4.05
CA GLY A 504 30.12 -3.38 3.15
C GLY A 504 29.23 -4.41 2.47
N ALA A 505 29.81 -5.56 2.16
CA ALA A 505 29.10 -6.58 1.38
C ALA A 505 27.94 -7.24 2.15
N SER A 506 28.10 -7.46 3.46
CA SER A 506 27.14 -8.20 4.31
C SER A 506 26.54 -7.36 5.44
N MET A 507 26.80 -6.05 5.47
CA MET A 507 26.31 -5.20 6.55
C MET A 507 25.90 -3.83 6.03
N MET A 508 24.72 -3.37 6.43
CA MET A 508 24.22 -2.01 6.19
C MET A 508 24.03 -1.31 7.52
N ALA A 509 24.56 -0.09 7.65
CA ALA A 509 24.34 0.69 8.85
C ALA A 509 24.18 2.18 8.53
N PHE A 510 23.32 2.84 9.29
CA PHE A 510 23.04 4.26 9.19
C PHE A 510 22.48 4.81 10.50
N PHE A 511 22.52 6.13 10.63
CA PHE A 511 21.87 6.83 11.74
C PHE A 511 20.52 7.39 11.31
N ARG A 512 19.63 7.50 12.28
CA ARG A 512 18.42 8.32 12.23
C ARG A 512 18.55 9.38 13.32
N GLU A 513 18.66 10.63 12.91
CA GLU A 513 18.91 11.77 13.80
C GLU A 513 17.69 12.69 13.81
N LEU A 514 17.11 12.91 15.00
CA LEU A 514 15.95 13.77 15.20
C LEU A 514 16.32 14.89 16.18
N GLU A 515 16.12 16.13 15.78
CA GLU A 515 16.08 17.28 16.67
C GLU A 515 14.61 17.58 17.02
N LYS A 516 14.29 17.48 18.32
CA LYS A 516 12.92 17.66 18.79
C LYS A 516 12.62 19.15 18.98
N ALA A 517 11.34 19.49 19.08
CA ALA A 517 10.88 20.88 19.25
C ALA A 517 11.42 21.57 20.52
N ASP A 518 11.76 20.81 21.55
CA ASP A 518 12.35 21.29 22.80
C ASP A 518 13.89 21.46 22.73
N GLY A 519 14.49 21.21 21.56
CA GLY A 519 15.93 21.28 21.33
C GLY A 519 16.70 20.03 21.74
N SER A 520 16.04 19.01 22.32
CA SER A 520 16.67 17.72 22.60
C SER A 520 16.90 16.93 21.32
N LYS A 521 17.90 16.04 21.34
CA LYS A 521 18.24 15.18 20.20
C LYS A 521 17.97 13.73 20.55
N GLU A 522 17.37 13.01 19.60
CA GLU A 522 17.26 11.56 19.62
C GLU A 522 18.03 11.02 18.43
N THR A 523 19.05 10.21 18.71
CA THR A 523 19.86 9.56 17.67
C THR A 523 19.80 8.07 17.87
N VAL A 524 19.43 7.34 16.83
CA VAL A 524 19.51 5.88 16.82
C VAL A 524 20.44 5.42 15.70
N PHE A 525 21.20 4.37 16.02
CA PHE A 525 22.04 3.65 15.08
C PHE A 525 21.34 2.38 14.66
N VAL A 526 21.11 2.24 13.37
CA VAL A 526 20.44 1.10 12.75
C VAL A 526 21.47 0.26 12.03
N VAL A 527 21.46 -1.05 12.26
CA VAL A 527 22.34 -1.99 11.58
C VAL A 527 21.56 -3.23 11.13
N HIS A 528 21.81 -3.67 9.89
CA HIS A 528 21.26 -4.87 9.29
C HIS A 528 22.41 -5.74 8.80
N SER A 529 22.55 -6.95 9.36
CA SER A 529 23.50 -7.94 8.88
C SER A 529 22.84 -8.90 7.89
N THR A 530 23.55 -9.21 6.84
CA THR A 530 23.27 -10.34 5.95
C THR A 530 24.38 -11.39 6.00
N SER A 531 25.22 -11.35 7.03
CA SER A 531 26.25 -12.37 7.31
C SER A 531 25.62 -13.68 7.78
N ASP A 532 26.19 -14.78 7.39
CA ASP A 532 25.77 -16.12 7.84
C ASP A 532 26.55 -16.58 9.09
N ILE A 533 27.41 -15.72 9.62
CA ILE A 533 28.16 -15.92 10.86
C ILE A 533 27.93 -14.75 11.83
N GLN A 534 28.16 -15.01 13.11
CA GLN A 534 28.16 -13.97 14.14
C GLN A 534 29.28 -12.96 13.86
N GLU A 535 28.96 -11.68 13.97
CA GLU A 535 29.92 -10.59 13.77
C GLU A 535 30.02 -9.71 15.01
N THR A 536 31.24 -9.33 15.37
CA THR A 536 31.50 -8.37 16.47
C THR A 536 32.15 -7.12 15.92
N ARG A 537 31.63 -5.95 16.28
CA ARG A 537 32.15 -4.63 15.87
C ARG A 537 32.29 -3.72 17.07
N ALA A 538 33.37 -2.98 17.14
CA ALA A 538 33.60 -2.04 18.22
C ALA A 538 32.66 -0.83 18.15
N VAL A 539 32.19 -0.35 19.29
CA VAL A 539 31.56 0.97 19.44
C VAL A 539 32.69 2.01 19.59
N PRO A 540 32.63 3.16 18.92
CA PRO A 540 33.65 4.22 19.10
C PRO A 540 33.79 4.67 20.57
N ALA A 541 34.98 4.89 21.04
CA ALA A 541 35.27 5.11 22.46
C ALA A 541 34.61 6.35 23.08
N ASN A 542 34.26 7.34 22.27
CA ASN A 542 33.57 8.57 22.68
C ASN A 542 32.03 8.49 22.60
N VAL A 543 31.49 7.30 22.36
CA VAL A 543 30.06 7.09 22.12
C VAL A 543 29.50 6.13 23.17
N THR A 544 28.30 6.46 23.68
CA THR A 544 27.48 5.51 24.44
C THR A 544 26.43 4.93 23.51
N ALA A 545 26.43 3.61 23.37
CA ALA A 545 25.38 2.88 22.63
C ALA A 545 24.69 1.89 23.58
N THR A 546 23.35 1.84 23.53
CA THR A 546 22.50 0.89 24.28
C THR A 546 21.50 0.23 23.34
N LEU A 547 21.19 -1.06 23.55
CA LEU A 547 20.27 -1.76 22.66
C LEU A 547 18.84 -1.24 22.85
N LEU A 548 18.24 -0.78 21.77
CA LEU A 548 16.81 -0.39 21.73
C LEU A 548 15.93 -1.54 21.22
N TRP A 549 16.37 -2.25 20.18
CA TRP A 549 15.60 -3.31 19.53
C TRP A 549 16.51 -4.28 18.78
N SER A 550 16.11 -5.54 18.72
CA SER A 550 16.72 -6.60 17.91
C SER A 550 15.68 -7.48 17.24
N SER A 551 16.01 -7.97 16.04
CA SER A 551 15.21 -8.97 15.32
C SER A 551 15.37 -10.38 15.90
N VAL A 552 16.31 -10.59 16.82
CA VAL A 552 16.54 -11.88 17.49
C VAL A 552 15.57 -12.03 18.65
N PRO A 553 14.70 -13.04 18.63
CA PRO A 553 13.75 -13.26 19.72
C PRO A 553 14.45 -13.44 21.08
N GLY A 554 13.91 -12.76 22.09
CA GLY A 554 14.46 -12.78 23.45
C GLY A 554 15.64 -11.83 23.70
N LYS A 555 16.20 -11.18 22.67
CA LYS A 555 17.19 -10.11 22.81
C LYS A 555 16.45 -8.78 22.99
N THR A 556 16.25 -8.40 24.25
CA THR A 556 15.42 -7.23 24.61
C THR A 556 16.25 -5.96 24.77
N ALA A 557 15.57 -4.81 24.73
CA ALA A 557 16.17 -3.50 25.03
C ALA A 557 16.90 -3.52 26.39
N SER A 558 18.03 -2.83 26.44
CA SER A 558 18.90 -2.77 27.62
C SER A 558 19.57 -1.39 27.73
N ASP A 559 19.67 -0.87 28.94
CA ASP A 559 20.44 0.35 29.24
C ASP A 559 21.93 0.08 29.44
N GLU A 560 22.37 -1.15 29.27
CA GLU A 560 23.79 -1.51 29.36
C GLU A 560 24.59 -0.81 28.25
N LYS A 561 25.65 -0.12 28.65
CA LYS A 561 26.56 0.56 27.73
C LYS A 561 27.45 -0.45 27.03
N LEU A 562 27.36 -0.45 25.71
CA LEU A 562 28.10 -1.38 24.88
C LEU A 562 29.46 -0.81 24.46
N THR A 563 30.51 -1.59 24.59
CA THR A 563 31.84 -1.33 24.00
C THR A 563 32.01 -2.03 22.65
N SER A 564 31.16 -3.01 22.39
CA SER A 564 31.07 -3.71 21.11
C SER A 564 29.63 -4.12 20.84
N ILE A 565 29.25 -4.17 19.59
CA ILE A 565 27.98 -4.72 19.12
C ILE A 565 28.26 -6.12 18.59
N VAL A 566 27.55 -7.11 19.13
CA VAL A 566 27.55 -8.48 18.66
C VAL A 566 26.24 -8.72 17.89
N LEU A 567 26.37 -9.08 16.63
CA LEU A 567 25.24 -9.38 15.74
C LEU A 567 25.23 -10.87 15.43
N GLU A 568 24.09 -11.50 15.66
CA GLU A 568 23.84 -12.88 15.24
C GLU A 568 23.70 -12.95 13.69
N PRO A 569 23.82 -14.14 13.08
CA PRO A 569 23.61 -14.30 11.64
C PRO A 569 22.29 -13.69 11.19
N GLY A 570 22.34 -12.73 10.25
CA GLY A 570 21.17 -12.05 9.69
C GLY A 570 20.42 -11.13 10.65
N GLU A 571 21.00 -10.76 11.79
CA GLU A 571 20.36 -9.87 12.76
C GLU A 571 20.23 -8.45 12.21
N SER A 572 19.06 -7.86 12.45
CA SER A 572 18.81 -6.43 12.39
C SER A 572 18.69 -5.88 13.81
N ALA A 573 19.36 -4.77 14.11
CA ALA A 573 19.31 -4.18 15.44
C ALA A 573 19.30 -2.64 15.39
N VAL A 574 18.74 -2.04 16.43
CA VAL A 574 18.66 -0.59 16.61
C VAL A 574 19.20 -0.26 17.99
N PHE A 575 20.08 0.74 18.06
CA PHE A 575 20.73 1.20 19.29
C PHE A 575 20.45 2.68 19.51
N ASN A 576 20.13 3.05 20.75
CA ASN A 576 20.20 4.45 21.17
C ASN A 576 21.67 4.88 21.23
N VAL A 577 21.95 6.08 20.74
CA VAL A 577 23.30 6.63 20.68
C VAL A 577 23.35 7.99 21.33
N VAL A 578 24.34 8.19 22.22
CA VAL A 578 24.67 9.47 22.84
C VAL A 578 26.16 9.72 22.63
N GLU A 579 26.48 10.85 21.94
CA GLU A 579 27.84 11.33 21.69
C GLU A 579 28.34 12.26 22.80
#